data_20c3d0e58ea7bfa21193c66b88d23cce
#
_entry.id   20c3d0e58ea7bfa21193c66b88d23cce
#
_cell.length_a   1.000
_cell.length_b   1.000
_cell.length_c   1.000
_cell.angle_alpha   90.00
_cell.angle_beta   90.00
_cell.angle_gamma   90.00
#
_symmetry.space_group_name_H-M   'P 1'
#
loop_
_entity.id
_entity.type
_entity.pdbx_description
1 polymer ?
#
loop_
_entity_poly.entity_id
_entity_poly.type
_entity_poly.pdbx_seq_one_letter_code
_entity_poly.pdbx_strand_id
1 'polypeptide(L)'
;IGGLVAIFQMTSQLIPSANKLALTNIQIQEARVAFERMYEFASMEPEMNEEVADLENLKFIENVEVDTLSFRFPGRSQLLKNISFNVKKGEMICLLGESGCGKTTQLQILQRFYKPETGLIKVNSSINLEEISTKKWRTKIASVSQQVKIFNGTLLDNICLGNSQEEAEQVVEFCKEYGFDEYFESFPQHYLTLLGEEGVNISGGQQQLVALARALYQKPDLLLLDEATSAMDRNTEQKILKLLMSLKDKLGIILVTHRVQSAKLSDRIYVIENGLITAKGTPQELIKSNLDKFI
;
A
#
# COMPACT_ATOMS: atom_id res chain seq x y z
N ILE A 1 -13.95 -48.29 -63.74
CA ILE A 1 -13.25 -48.52 -62.44
C ILE A 1 -12.17 -47.48 -62.23
N GLY A 2 -11.36 -47.10 -63.24
CA GLY A 2 -10.28 -46.10 -63.12
C GLY A 2 -10.71 -44.72 -62.68
N GLY A 3 -11.87 -44.18 -63.16
CA GLY A 3 -12.39 -42.88 -62.80
C GLY A 3 -12.86 -42.81 -61.32
N LEU A 4 -13.39 -43.90 -60.79
CA LEU A 4 -13.82 -43.99 -59.37
C LEU A 4 -12.62 -43.96 -58.42
N VAL A 5 -11.51 -44.63 -58.79
CA VAL A 5 -10.26 -44.64 -58.01
C VAL A 5 -9.62 -43.23 -58.03
N ALA A 6 -9.65 -42.52 -59.14
CA ALA A 6 -9.12 -41.16 -59.25
C ALA A 6 -9.94 -40.16 -58.37
N ILE A 7 -11.26 -40.26 -58.38
CA ILE A 7 -12.12 -39.40 -57.54
C ILE A 7 -11.86 -39.67 -56.04
N PHE A 8 -11.76 -40.95 -55.65
CA PHE A 8 -11.46 -41.34 -54.28
C PHE A 8 -10.09 -40.82 -53.84
N GLN A 9 -9.08 -40.88 -54.71
CA GLN A 9 -7.75 -40.39 -54.41
C GLN A 9 -7.70 -38.84 -54.29
N MET A 10 -8.45 -38.12 -55.11
CA MET A 10 -8.61 -36.65 -55.01
C MET A 10 -9.31 -36.24 -53.74
N THR A 11 -10.41 -36.88 -53.38
CA THR A 11 -11.15 -36.54 -52.15
C THR A 11 -10.36 -36.89 -50.91
N SER A 12 -9.58 -37.94 -50.89
CA SER A 12 -8.70 -38.30 -49.76
C SER A 12 -7.57 -37.31 -49.53
N GLN A 13 -7.18 -36.50 -50.52
CA GLN A 13 -6.19 -35.45 -50.37
C GLN A 13 -6.81 -34.08 -50.10
N LEU A 14 -8.00 -33.79 -50.64
CA LEU A 14 -8.67 -32.51 -50.47
C LEU A 14 -9.23 -32.30 -49.05
N ILE A 15 -9.85 -33.35 -48.48
CA ILE A 15 -10.45 -33.26 -47.14
C ILE A 15 -9.40 -32.93 -46.05
N PRO A 16 -8.23 -33.64 -45.97
CA PRO A 16 -7.21 -33.31 -44.99
C PRO A 16 -6.63 -31.87 -45.20
N SER A 17 -6.50 -31.45 -46.48
CA SER A 17 -6.00 -30.10 -46.79
C SER A 17 -6.96 -28.99 -46.34
N ALA A 18 -8.28 -29.21 -46.56
CA ALA A 18 -9.32 -28.32 -46.08
C ALA A 18 -9.37 -28.26 -44.53
N ASN A 19 -9.26 -29.41 -43.88
CA ASN A 19 -9.18 -29.46 -42.42
C ASN A 19 -7.94 -28.77 -41.89
N LYS A 20 -6.79 -28.92 -42.53
CA LYS A 20 -5.56 -28.23 -42.13
C LYS A 20 -5.69 -26.71 -42.25
N LEU A 21 -6.34 -26.19 -43.31
CA LEU A 21 -6.65 -24.79 -43.45
C LEU A 21 -7.56 -24.25 -42.32
N ALA A 22 -8.61 -25.01 -41.99
CA ALA A 22 -9.52 -24.66 -40.89
C ALA A 22 -8.77 -24.62 -39.54
N LEU A 23 -7.95 -25.62 -39.24
CA LEU A 23 -7.14 -25.66 -38.01
C LEU A 23 -6.11 -24.54 -37.97
N THR A 24 -5.49 -24.20 -39.11
CA THR A 24 -4.55 -23.10 -39.21
C THR A 24 -5.22 -21.77 -38.86
N ASN A 25 -6.45 -21.57 -39.30
CA ASN A 25 -7.21 -20.37 -38.95
C ASN A 25 -7.44 -20.23 -37.44
N ILE A 26 -7.77 -21.35 -36.77
CA ILE A 26 -7.90 -21.38 -35.30
C ILE A 26 -6.56 -20.99 -34.63
N GLN A 27 -5.47 -21.59 -35.07
CA GLN A 27 -4.14 -21.28 -34.54
C GLN A 27 -3.74 -19.80 -34.74
N ILE A 28 -4.10 -19.20 -35.88
CA ILE A 28 -3.86 -17.78 -36.14
C ILE A 28 -4.69 -16.92 -35.20
N GLN A 29 -5.94 -17.29 -34.92
CA GLN A 29 -6.78 -16.54 -33.98
C GLN A 29 -6.26 -16.65 -32.55
N GLU A 30 -5.85 -17.82 -32.11
CA GLU A 30 -5.21 -18.02 -30.80
C GLU A 30 -3.93 -17.21 -30.66
N ALA A 31 -3.07 -17.25 -31.69
CA ALA A 31 -1.84 -16.44 -31.72
C ALA A 31 -2.15 -14.94 -31.68
N ARG A 32 -3.19 -14.49 -32.38
CA ARG A 32 -3.63 -13.09 -32.36
C ARG A 32 -4.08 -12.66 -30.97
N VAL A 33 -4.91 -13.45 -30.29
CA VAL A 33 -5.36 -13.16 -28.91
C VAL A 33 -4.18 -13.11 -27.94
N ALA A 34 -3.25 -14.06 -28.07
CA ALA A 34 -2.04 -14.08 -27.25
C ALA A 34 -1.16 -12.83 -27.50
N PHE A 35 -1.01 -12.43 -28.77
CA PHE A 35 -0.27 -11.22 -29.17
C PHE A 35 -0.96 -9.94 -28.66
N GLU A 36 -2.29 -9.82 -28.78
CA GLU A 36 -3.05 -8.68 -28.30
C GLU A 36 -2.87 -8.52 -26.78
N ARG A 37 -2.96 -9.62 -26.01
CA ARG A 37 -2.68 -9.59 -24.55
C ARG A 37 -1.25 -9.17 -24.23
N MET A 38 -0.28 -9.72 -24.94
CA MET A 38 1.13 -9.34 -24.74
C MET A 38 1.35 -7.86 -25.09
N TYR A 39 0.71 -7.37 -26.16
CA TYR A 39 0.81 -5.97 -26.58
C TYR A 39 0.16 -5.02 -25.57
N GLU A 40 -0.97 -5.40 -24.96
CA GLU A 40 -1.60 -4.63 -23.87
C GLU A 40 -0.59 -4.39 -22.72
N PHE A 41 0.12 -5.44 -22.28
CA PHE A 41 1.17 -5.29 -21.27
C PHE A 41 2.34 -4.46 -21.74
N ALA A 42 2.82 -4.68 -22.96
CA ALA A 42 3.96 -3.97 -23.53
C ALA A 42 3.68 -2.48 -23.81
N SER A 43 2.41 -2.13 -24.04
CA SER A 43 1.97 -0.75 -24.30
C SER A 43 1.61 0.02 -23.01
N MET A 44 1.63 -0.63 -21.84
CA MET A 44 1.42 0.07 -20.56
C MET A 44 2.54 1.08 -20.36
N GLU A 45 2.18 2.32 -20.08
CA GLU A 45 3.14 3.33 -19.69
C GLU A 45 3.75 2.95 -18.33
N PRO A 46 5.09 2.89 -18.20
CA PRO A 46 5.73 2.61 -16.93
C PRO A 46 5.46 3.76 -15.95
N GLU A 47 5.16 3.43 -14.70
CA GLU A 47 4.92 4.40 -13.63
C GLU A 47 6.08 5.41 -13.45
N MET A 48 7.29 5.03 -13.88
CA MET A 48 8.53 5.77 -13.65
C MET A 48 9.13 6.39 -14.92
N ASN A 49 8.35 7.02 -15.76
CA ASN A 49 8.89 7.91 -16.81
C ASN A 49 9.25 9.29 -16.21
N GLU A 50 10.03 9.30 -15.16
CA GLU A 50 10.40 10.55 -14.51
C GLU A 50 11.88 10.89 -14.77
N GLU A 51 12.12 11.62 -15.83
CA GLU A 51 13.18 12.64 -15.88
C GLU A 51 12.78 13.87 -15.02
N VAL A 52 12.27 13.63 -13.80
CA VAL A 52 12.13 14.72 -12.85
C VAL A 52 13.54 15.05 -12.37
N ALA A 53 13.96 16.30 -12.61
CA ALA A 53 15.23 16.82 -12.12
C ALA A 53 15.36 16.39 -10.66
N ASP A 54 16.37 15.56 -10.40
CA ASP A 54 16.62 15.03 -9.05
C ASP A 54 16.93 16.22 -8.16
N LEU A 55 15.89 16.76 -7.51
CA LEU A 55 16.08 17.79 -6.50
C LEU A 55 16.85 17.12 -5.37
N GLU A 56 18.17 17.19 -5.44
CA GLU A 56 19.15 16.56 -4.56
C GLU A 56 18.92 16.83 -3.06
N ASN A 57 17.94 17.67 -2.71
CA ASN A 57 17.82 18.28 -1.40
C ASN A 57 16.78 17.70 -0.45
N LEU A 58 16.01 16.67 -0.82
CA LEU A 58 15.11 16.03 0.15
C LEU A 58 15.89 15.05 1.04
N LYS A 59 16.58 15.57 2.04
CA LYS A 59 17.29 14.73 3.02
C LYS A 59 16.32 14.09 4.00
N PHE A 60 15.35 14.88 4.51
CA PHE A 60 14.36 14.46 5.50
C PHE A 60 13.01 15.07 5.19
N ILE A 61 11.93 14.39 5.65
CA ILE A 61 10.59 14.96 5.67
C ILE A 61 10.34 15.55 7.05
N GLU A 62 10.24 16.88 7.13
CA GLU A 62 9.89 17.59 8.36
C GLU A 62 8.38 17.83 8.47
N ASN A 63 7.73 18.12 7.34
CA ASN A 63 6.28 18.25 7.27
C ASN A 63 5.75 17.84 5.90
N VAL A 64 4.48 17.42 5.88
CA VAL A 64 3.69 17.21 4.66
C VAL A 64 2.38 17.97 4.83
N GLU A 65 2.07 18.84 3.89
CA GLU A 65 0.86 19.64 3.84
C GLU A 65 0.03 19.26 2.64
N VAL A 66 -1.21 18.85 2.87
CA VAL A 66 -2.22 18.61 1.85
C VAL A 66 -3.13 19.82 1.81
N ASP A 67 -3.23 20.49 0.66
CA ASP A 67 -3.99 21.72 0.49
C ASP A 67 -5.08 21.55 -0.57
N THR A 68 -6.35 21.69 -0.16
CA THR A 68 -7.56 21.70 -1.00
C THR A 68 -7.63 20.55 -2.00
N LEU A 69 -7.16 19.36 -1.58
CA LEU A 69 -7.07 18.18 -2.40
C LEU A 69 -8.45 17.61 -2.74
N SER A 70 -8.71 17.41 -4.02
CA SER A 70 -9.92 16.75 -4.50
C SER A 70 -9.57 15.59 -5.43
N PHE A 71 -10.38 14.53 -5.36
CA PHE A 71 -10.14 13.31 -6.13
C PHE A 71 -11.42 12.56 -6.45
N ARG A 72 -11.46 11.97 -7.63
CA ARG A 72 -12.43 10.94 -8.04
C ARG A 72 -11.76 9.83 -8.82
N PHE A 73 -12.29 8.63 -8.73
CA PHE A 73 -11.92 7.56 -9.66
C PHE A 73 -12.59 7.80 -11.02
N PRO A 74 -11.93 7.42 -12.12
CA PRO A 74 -12.52 7.55 -13.47
C PRO A 74 -13.95 6.99 -13.54
N GLY A 75 -14.88 7.79 -14.07
CA GLY A 75 -16.28 7.39 -14.21
C GLY A 75 -17.09 7.36 -12.91
N ARG A 76 -16.56 7.85 -11.77
CA ARG A 76 -17.28 7.89 -10.48
C ARG A 76 -17.50 9.32 -9.99
N SER A 77 -18.41 9.48 -9.04
CA SER A 77 -18.59 10.74 -8.31
C SER A 77 -17.34 11.10 -7.50
N GLN A 78 -17.21 12.39 -7.19
CA GLN A 78 -16.09 12.91 -6.41
C GLN A 78 -16.04 12.28 -5.01
N LEU A 79 -14.93 11.63 -4.70
CA LEU A 79 -14.70 10.94 -3.44
C LEU A 79 -14.12 11.87 -2.38
N LEU A 80 -13.12 12.67 -2.74
CA LEU A 80 -12.48 13.65 -1.86
C LEU A 80 -12.78 15.06 -2.37
N LYS A 81 -13.14 15.97 -1.45
CA LYS A 81 -13.60 17.32 -1.77
C LYS A 81 -12.89 18.33 -0.89
N ASN A 82 -11.94 19.06 -1.48
CA ASN A 82 -11.19 20.12 -0.80
C ASN A 82 -10.60 19.70 0.56
N ILE A 83 -9.99 18.52 0.62
CA ILE A 83 -9.34 18.00 1.82
C ILE A 83 -8.07 18.78 2.10
N SER A 84 -7.92 19.30 3.33
CA SER A 84 -6.72 20.00 3.78
C SER A 84 -6.31 19.56 5.17
N PHE A 85 -5.11 18.97 5.28
CA PHE A 85 -4.51 18.59 6.55
C PHE A 85 -2.99 18.68 6.46
N ASN A 86 -2.34 18.65 7.61
CA ASN A 86 -0.89 18.59 7.64
C ASN A 86 -0.40 17.66 8.74
N VAL A 87 0.77 17.08 8.55
CA VAL A 87 1.50 16.27 9.53
C VAL A 87 2.94 16.74 9.60
N LYS A 88 3.48 16.79 10.79
CA LYS A 88 4.88 17.16 11.03
C LYS A 88 5.64 15.98 11.61
N LYS A 89 6.95 15.99 11.43
CA LYS A 89 7.84 15.14 12.22
C LYS A 89 7.60 15.44 13.71
N GLY A 90 7.54 14.42 14.52
CA GLY A 90 7.18 14.55 15.92
C GLY A 90 5.69 14.55 16.21
N GLU A 91 4.85 14.36 15.19
CA GLU A 91 3.40 14.44 15.34
C GLU A 91 2.74 13.15 14.83
N MET A 92 1.75 12.66 15.57
CA MET A 92 0.82 11.61 15.13
C MET A 92 -0.54 12.23 14.89
N ILE A 93 -0.98 12.26 13.62
CA ILE A 93 -2.35 12.67 13.27
C ILE A 93 -3.23 11.46 12.99
N CYS A 94 -4.53 11.61 13.24
CA CYS A 94 -5.53 10.59 12.94
C CYS A 94 -6.52 11.11 11.89
N LEU A 95 -6.76 10.29 10.86
CA LEU A 95 -7.87 10.46 9.92
C LEU A 95 -8.99 9.52 10.38
N LEU A 96 -10.03 10.07 10.99
CA LEU A 96 -11.16 9.35 11.56
C LEU A 96 -12.38 9.48 10.64
N GLY A 97 -13.15 8.43 10.43
CA GLY A 97 -14.39 8.48 9.66
C GLY A 97 -14.91 7.09 9.33
N GLU A 98 -16.12 7.02 8.78
CA GLU A 98 -16.76 5.77 8.38
C GLU A 98 -16.01 5.08 7.22
N SER A 99 -16.27 3.79 7.02
CA SER A 99 -15.73 3.06 5.88
C SER A 99 -16.22 3.67 4.56
N GLY A 100 -15.33 3.77 3.59
CA GLY A 100 -15.65 4.32 2.24
C GLY A 100 -15.61 5.85 2.13
N CYS A 101 -15.35 6.62 3.19
CA CYS A 101 -15.24 8.09 3.10
C CYS A 101 -13.95 8.61 2.44
N GLY A 102 -13.04 7.73 1.99
CA GLY A 102 -11.85 8.10 1.23
C GLY A 102 -10.53 8.13 2.02
N LYS A 103 -10.47 7.63 3.27
CA LYS A 103 -9.26 7.63 4.10
C LYS A 103 -8.08 6.88 3.46
N THR A 104 -8.31 5.63 3.07
CA THR A 104 -7.31 4.81 2.34
C THR A 104 -6.84 5.49 1.07
N THR A 105 -7.77 6.11 0.33
CA THR A 105 -7.44 6.83 -0.91
C THR A 105 -6.51 8.01 -0.66
N GLN A 106 -6.66 8.73 0.46
CA GLN A 106 -5.73 9.80 0.85
C GLN A 106 -4.32 9.26 1.07
N LEU A 107 -4.18 8.11 1.76
CA LEU A 107 -2.88 7.46 1.93
C LEU A 107 -2.29 7.00 0.58
N GLN A 108 -3.12 6.49 -0.32
CA GLN A 108 -2.70 6.07 -1.66
C GLN A 108 -2.24 7.25 -2.52
N ILE A 109 -2.88 8.42 -2.40
CA ILE A 109 -2.44 9.64 -3.06
C ILE A 109 -1.11 10.12 -2.47
N LEU A 110 -0.92 10.08 -1.16
CA LEU A 110 0.36 10.38 -0.52
C LEU A 110 1.48 9.42 -0.98
N GLN A 111 1.17 8.16 -1.26
CA GLN A 111 2.10 7.19 -1.82
C GLN A 111 2.33 7.36 -3.34
N ARG A 112 1.63 8.33 -3.95
CA ARG A 112 1.65 8.57 -5.40
C ARG A 112 1.18 7.38 -6.25
N PHE A 113 0.20 6.60 -5.74
CA PHE A 113 -0.51 5.63 -6.57
C PHE A 113 -1.60 6.31 -7.41
N TYR A 114 -2.12 7.43 -6.94
CA TYR A 114 -3.09 8.25 -7.66
C TYR A 114 -2.68 9.71 -7.63
N LYS A 115 -2.98 10.41 -8.73
CA LYS A 115 -2.81 11.85 -8.85
C LYS A 115 -4.12 12.55 -8.49
N PRO A 116 -4.12 13.60 -7.63
CA PRO A 116 -5.32 14.37 -7.33
C PRO A 116 -5.81 15.14 -8.58
N GLU A 117 -7.14 15.40 -8.66
CA GLU A 117 -7.70 16.26 -9.71
C GLU A 117 -7.35 17.73 -9.49
N THR A 118 -7.43 18.17 -8.25
CA THR A 118 -7.09 19.53 -7.81
C THR A 118 -6.42 19.50 -6.45
N GLY A 119 -5.78 20.60 -6.10
CA GLY A 119 -5.05 20.75 -4.86
C GLY A 119 -3.56 20.42 -5.02
N LEU A 120 -2.82 20.62 -3.95
CA LEU A 120 -1.36 20.46 -3.91
C LEU A 120 -0.95 19.69 -2.66
N ILE A 121 0.12 18.93 -2.77
CA ILE A 121 0.79 18.31 -1.62
C ILE A 121 2.18 18.92 -1.55
N LYS A 122 2.47 19.61 -0.46
CA LYS A 122 3.76 20.24 -0.22
C LYS A 122 4.56 19.45 0.81
N VAL A 123 5.82 19.28 0.54
CA VAL A 123 6.81 18.67 1.44
C VAL A 123 7.74 19.79 1.91
N ASN A 124 7.99 19.83 3.22
CA ASN A 124 8.83 20.86 3.86
C ASN A 124 8.40 22.30 3.50
N SER A 125 7.08 22.50 3.40
CA SER A 125 6.40 23.79 3.13
C SER A 125 6.71 24.44 1.78
N SER A 126 7.69 23.95 1.01
CA SER A 126 8.17 24.60 -0.21
C SER A 126 8.19 23.71 -1.45
N ILE A 127 8.38 22.42 -1.30
CA ILE A 127 8.59 21.49 -2.41
C ILE A 127 7.25 20.84 -2.76
N ASN A 128 6.81 20.92 -4.03
CA ASN A 128 5.64 20.17 -4.47
C ASN A 128 6.00 18.68 -4.56
N LEU A 129 5.13 17.80 -4.04
CA LEU A 129 5.34 16.37 -4.10
C LEU A 129 5.55 15.85 -5.55
N GLU A 130 4.93 16.49 -6.54
CA GLU A 130 5.11 16.15 -7.95
C GLU A 130 6.54 16.42 -8.47
N GLU A 131 7.29 17.30 -7.82
CA GLU A 131 8.68 17.66 -8.17
C GLU A 131 9.71 16.68 -7.58
N ILE A 132 9.29 15.77 -6.71
CA ILE A 132 10.13 14.74 -6.10
C ILE A 132 9.99 13.46 -6.89
N SER A 133 11.10 12.78 -7.23
CA SER A 133 10.99 11.48 -7.92
C SER A 133 10.23 10.47 -7.05
N THR A 134 9.35 9.66 -7.66
CA THR A 134 8.52 8.68 -6.95
C THR A 134 9.38 7.67 -6.18
N LYS A 135 10.49 7.25 -6.77
CA LYS A 135 11.45 6.36 -6.11
C LYS A 135 12.01 6.98 -4.83
N LYS A 136 12.50 8.21 -4.90
CA LYS A 136 13.06 8.93 -3.75
C LYS A 136 12.02 9.19 -2.67
N TRP A 137 10.82 9.60 -3.06
CA TRP A 137 9.70 9.78 -2.14
C TRP A 137 9.37 8.49 -1.39
N ARG A 138 9.22 7.37 -2.12
CA ARG A 138 8.87 6.08 -1.53
C ARG A 138 9.97 5.48 -0.65
N THR A 139 11.23 5.91 -0.75
CA THR A 139 12.26 5.51 0.23
C THR A 139 12.14 6.27 1.55
N LYS A 140 11.41 7.38 1.59
CA LYS A 140 11.21 8.21 2.79
C LYS A 140 9.93 7.90 3.53
N ILE A 141 9.01 7.20 2.91
CA ILE A 141 7.72 6.83 3.51
C ILE A 141 7.60 5.32 3.62
N ALA A 142 6.91 4.87 4.66
CA ALA A 142 6.49 3.47 4.74
C ALA A 142 5.00 3.39 5.03
N SER A 143 4.36 2.31 4.60
CA SER A 143 2.94 2.13 4.81
C SER A 143 2.60 0.72 5.29
N VAL A 144 1.61 0.65 6.17
CA VAL A 144 0.94 -0.59 6.55
C VAL A 144 -0.50 -0.50 6.05
N SER A 145 -0.84 -1.32 5.08
CA SER A 145 -2.19 -1.36 4.49
C SER A 145 -3.15 -2.19 5.33
N GLN A 146 -4.44 -1.93 5.20
CA GLN A 146 -5.51 -2.70 5.84
C GLN A 146 -5.42 -4.20 5.50
N GLN A 147 -5.16 -4.51 4.22
CA GLN A 147 -4.90 -5.88 3.76
C GLN A 147 -3.41 -6.11 3.62
N VAL A 148 -2.84 -6.75 4.62
CA VAL A 148 -1.40 -7.07 4.63
C VAL A 148 -1.09 -8.18 3.64
N LYS A 149 -0.03 -7.98 2.84
CA LYS A 149 0.55 -9.01 1.99
C LYS A 149 1.77 -9.63 2.66
N ILE A 150 1.71 -10.93 2.85
CA ILE A 150 2.85 -11.74 3.29
C ILE A 150 3.42 -12.43 2.04
N PHE A 151 4.73 -12.28 1.85
CA PHE A 151 5.44 -12.86 0.72
C PHE A 151 5.89 -14.30 1.06
N ASN A 152 5.97 -15.15 0.05
CA ASN A 152 6.56 -16.48 0.21
C ASN A 152 8.04 -16.34 0.55
N GLY A 153 8.43 -16.82 1.73
CA GLY A 153 9.78 -16.72 2.26
C GLY A 153 9.78 -16.75 3.78
N THR A 154 10.92 -16.58 4.38
CA THR A 154 11.06 -16.54 5.85
C THR A 154 10.47 -15.28 6.45
N LEU A 155 10.30 -15.25 7.76
CA LEU A 155 9.95 -14.02 8.47
C LEU A 155 11.01 -12.93 8.26
N LEU A 156 12.30 -13.28 8.23
CA LEU A 156 13.38 -12.35 7.88
C LEU A 156 13.16 -11.72 6.51
N ASP A 157 12.91 -12.55 5.47
CA ASP A 157 12.64 -12.07 4.10
C ASP A 157 11.47 -11.09 4.08
N ASN A 158 10.44 -11.38 4.88
CA ASN A 158 9.26 -10.54 4.98
C ASN A 158 9.52 -9.21 5.68
N ILE A 159 10.48 -9.11 6.58
CA ILE A 159 10.80 -7.86 7.29
C ILE A 159 11.76 -6.99 6.48
N CYS A 160 12.90 -7.53 6.02
CA CYS A 160 13.91 -6.74 5.32
C CYS A 160 13.56 -6.43 3.85
N LEU A 161 12.78 -7.30 3.18
CA LEU A 161 12.46 -7.21 1.74
C LEU A 161 13.71 -7.10 0.83
N GLY A 162 14.85 -7.57 1.32
CA GLY A 162 16.14 -7.46 0.68
C GLY A 162 16.96 -8.73 0.78
N ASN A 163 18.27 -8.58 1.02
CA ASN A 163 19.17 -9.70 1.22
C ASN A 163 19.13 -10.15 2.70
N SER A 164 18.18 -11.03 3.03
CA SER A 164 17.99 -11.52 4.40
C SER A 164 19.21 -12.23 4.98
N GLN A 165 20.09 -12.77 4.15
CA GLN A 165 21.33 -13.42 4.62
C GLN A 165 22.34 -12.40 5.16
N GLU A 166 22.45 -11.22 4.54
CA GLU A 166 23.36 -10.15 4.97
C GLU A 166 22.74 -9.31 6.10
N GLU A 167 21.41 -9.18 6.14
CA GLU A 167 20.71 -8.31 7.08
C GLU A 167 20.15 -9.05 8.31
N ALA A 168 20.32 -10.39 8.41
CA ALA A 168 19.70 -11.21 9.46
C ALA A 168 19.96 -10.68 10.88
N GLU A 169 21.22 -10.38 11.21
CA GLU A 169 21.59 -9.88 12.53
C GLU A 169 20.95 -8.52 12.83
N GLN A 170 20.94 -7.62 11.84
CA GLN A 170 20.34 -6.28 11.96
C GLN A 170 18.83 -6.34 12.16
N VAL A 171 18.12 -7.25 11.44
CA VAL A 171 16.70 -7.45 11.61
C VAL A 171 16.36 -7.97 13.01
N VAL A 172 17.12 -8.96 13.49
CA VAL A 172 16.92 -9.52 14.84
C VAL A 172 17.18 -8.46 15.92
N GLU A 173 18.25 -7.69 15.80
CA GLU A 173 18.58 -6.61 16.74
C GLU A 173 17.49 -5.53 16.73
N PHE A 174 17.04 -5.11 15.56
CA PHE A 174 15.93 -4.20 15.40
C PHE A 174 14.63 -4.72 16.06
N CYS A 175 14.28 -5.99 15.83
CA CYS A 175 13.07 -6.56 16.42
C CYS A 175 13.15 -6.62 17.95
N LYS A 176 14.33 -6.89 18.52
CA LYS A 176 14.56 -6.84 19.96
C LYS A 176 14.45 -5.42 20.51
N GLU A 177 15.09 -4.45 19.86
CA GLU A 177 15.03 -3.04 20.26
C GLU A 177 13.60 -2.51 20.31
N TYR A 178 12.77 -2.88 19.31
CA TYR A 178 11.41 -2.39 19.17
C TYR A 178 10.34 -3.31 19.80
N GLY A 179 10.74 -4.40 20.44
CA GLY A 179 9.85 -5.32 21.17
C GLY A 179 9.00 -6.22 20.27
N PHE A 180 9.38 -6.40 19.00
CA PHE A 180 8.72 -7.35 18.11
C PHE A 180 9.12 -8.79 18.40
N ASP A 181 10.30 -9.01 18.98
CA ASP A 181 10.85 -10.32 19.27
C ASP A 181 9.90 -11.18 20.12
N GLU A 182 9.28 -10.60 21.17
CA GLU A 182 8.30 -11.28 22.02
C GLU A 182 7.14 -11.94 21.22
N TYR A 183 6.76 -11.34 20.10
CA TYR A 183 5.67 -11.87 19.25
C TYR A 183 6.16 -12.94 18.28
N PHE A 184 7.40 -12.83 17.83
CA PHE A 184 7.99 -13.72 16.84
C PHE A 184 8.61 -14.97 17.46
N GLU A 185 8.90 -14.96 18.76
CA GLU A 185 9.31 -16.15 19.53
C GLU A 185 8.30 -17.29 19.47
N SER A 186 7.01 -16.97 19.31
CA SER A 186 5.94 -17.97 19.19
C SER A 186 5.94 -18.73 17.87
N PHE A 187 6.72 -18.31 16.88
CA PHE A 187 6.79 -18.95 15.57
C PHE A 187 7.66 -20.21 15.61
N PRO A 188 7.31 -21.30 14.88
CA PRO A 188 7.97 -22.62 15.02
C PRO A 188 9.48 -22.62 14.83
N GLN A 189 9.99 -21.77 13.95
CA GLN A 189 11.43 -21.62 13.64
C GLN A 189 11.87 -20.16 13.85
N HIS A 190 11.18 -19.41 14.72
CA HIS A 190 11.45 -17.99 14.97
C HIS A 190 11.55 -17.19 13.65
N TYR A 191 12.64 -16.47 13.44
CA TYR A 191 12.87 -15.65 12.23
C TYR A 191 13.02 -16.46 10.93
N LEU A 192 13.35 -17.76 11.02
CA LEU A 192 13.47 -18.65 9.86
C LEU A 192 12.15 -19.34 9.49
N THR A 193 11.07 -19.05 10.21
CA THR A 193 9.75 -19.60 9.90
C THR A 193 9.33 -19.17 8.49
N LEU A 194 9.04 -20.15 7.65
CA LEU A 194 8.50 -19.91 6.31
C LEU A 194 7.06 -19.41 6.40
N LEU A 195 6.76 -18.32 5.73
CA LEU A 195 5.48 -17.65 5.65
C LEU A 195 4.99 -17.64 4.20
N GLY A 196 3.71 -17.28 3.99
CA GLY A 196 3.09 -17.22 2.68
C GLY A 196 2.28 -18.47 2.34
N GLU A 197 2.00 -18.70 1.07
CA GLU A 197 1.11 -19.79 0.61
C GLU A 197 1.64 -21.19 0.94
N GLU A 198 2.96 -21.37 0.94
CA GLU A 198 3.64 -22.64 1.22
C GLU A 198 4.12 -22.74 2.69
N GLY A 199 3.90 -21.70 3.48
CA GLY A 199 4.42 -21.61 4.84
C GLY A 199 3.37 -21.75 5.93
N VAL A 200 3.74 -21.34 7.13
CA VAL A 200 2.83 -21.30 8.29
C VAL A 200 1.76 -20.22 8.07
N ASN A 201 0.50 -20.63 8.27
CA ASN A 201 -0.60 -19.67 8.22
C ASN A 201 -0.64 -18.88 9.53
N ILE A 202 -0.38 -17.59 9.46
CA ILE A 202 -0.34 -16.67 10.59
C ILE A 202 -1.65 -15.88 10.69
N SER A 203 -2.05 -15.54 11.94
CA SER A 203 -3.26 -14.77 12.19
C SER A 203 -3.19 -13.36 11.59
N GLY A 204 -4.34 -12.72 11.35
CA GLY A 204 -4.38 -11.34 10.85
C GLY A 204 -3.61 -10.35 11.72
N GLY A 205 -3.64 -10.51 13.05
CA GLY A 205 -2.85 -9.69 13.98
C GLY A 205 -1.34 -9.91 13.82
N GLN A 206 -0.90 -11.16 13.64
CA GLN A 206 0.50 -11.47 13.35
C GLN A 206 0.95 -10.91 12.00
N GLN A 207 0.08 -10.98 10.96
CA GLN A 207 0.36 -10.35 9.67
C GLN A 207 0.57 -8.83 9.82
N GLN A 208 -0.28 -8.16 10.60
CA GLN A 208 -0.15 -6.73 10.89
C GLN A 208 1.16 -6.41 11.64
N LEU A 209 1.57 -7.26 12.59
CA LEU A 209 2.86 -7.10 13.29
C LEU A 209 4.06 -7.22 12.32
N VAL A 210 4.05 -8.23 11.44
CA VAL A 210 5.09 -8.39 10.41
C VAL A 210 5.13 -7.18 9.48
N ALA A 211 3.97 -6.70 9.01
CA ALA A 211 3.91 -5.52 8.14
C ALA A 211 4.41 -4.24 8.85
N LEU A 212 4.11 -4.09 10.14
CA LEU A 212 4.59 -2.96 10.92
C LEU A 212 6.10 -3.02 11.15
N ALA A 213 6.64 -4.21 11.50
CA ALA A 213 8.07 -4.42 11.62
C ALA A 213 8.80 -4.10 10.30
N ARG A 214 8.26 -4.60 9.16
CA ARG A 214 8.73 -4.28 7.81
C ARG A 214 8.76 -2.78 7.53
N ALA A 215 7.68 -2.08 7.86
CA ALA A 215 7.55 -0.65 7.63
C ALA A 215 8.55 0.17 8.48
N LEU A 216 8.72 -0.19 9.74
CA LEU A 216 9.63 0.51 10.65
C LEU A 216 11.10 0.15 10.38
N TYR A 217 11.40 -1.06 9.92
CA TYR A 217 12.76 -1.48 9.55
C TYR A 217 13.35 -0.60 8.44
N GLN A 218 12.53 -0.09 7.54
CA GLN A 218 12.93 0.85 6.47
C GLN A 218 13.34 2.24 7.01
N LYS A 219 13.16 2.53 8.30
CA LYS A 219 13.47 3.82 8.95
C LYS A 219 12.85 5.01 8.20
N PRO A 220 11.52 5.03 7.99
CA PRO A 220 10.87 6.09 7.24
C PRO A 220 10.87 7.42 8.01
N ASP A 221 10.77 8.53 7.26
CA ASP A 221 10.49 9.84 7.84
C ASP A 221 8.98 10.05 8.09
N LEU A 222 8.12 9.36 7.29
CA LEU A 222 6.66 9.40 7.42
C LEU A 222 6.09 7.98 7.37
N LEU A 223 5.30 7.62 8.39
CA LEU A 223 4.63 6.33 8.50
C LEU A 223 3.13 6.48 8.26
N LEU A 224 2.60 5.70 7.32
CA LEU A 224 1.19 5.68 6.93
C LEU A 224 0.56 4.37 7.42
N LEU A 225 -0.42 4.46 8.32
CA LEU A 225 -1.06 3.31 8.95
C LEU A 225 -2.54 3.27 8.57
N ASP A 226 -2.93 2.32 7.72
CA ASP A 226 -4.32 2.12 7.30
C ASP A 226 -4.94 0.96 8.07
N GLU A 227 -5.67 1.26 9.14
CA GLU A 227 -6.27 0.28 10.05
C GLU A 227 -5.28 -0.80 10.53
N ALA A 228 -4.02 -0.43 10.69
CA ALA A 228 -2.88 -1.33 10.89
C ALA A 228 -2.92 -2.13 12.20
N THR A 229 -3.87 -1.85 13.10
CA THR A 229 -4.04 -2.57 14.37
C THR A 229 -5.41 -3.24 14.48
N SER A 230 -6.22 -3.21 13.42
CA SER A 230 -7.62 -3.65 13.45
C SER A 230 -7.80 -5.15 13.75
N ALA A 231 -6.85 -5.99 13.34
CA ALA A 231 -6.87 -7.44 13.55
C ALA A 231 -6.12 -7.90 14.82
N MET A 232 -5.52 -6.96 15.57
CA MET A 232 -4.80 -7.25 16.81
C MET A 232 -5.77 -7.36 17.98
N ASP A 233 -5.39 -8.19 18.97
CA ASP A 233 -6.05 -8.17 20.27
C ASP A 233 -5.76 -6.86 21.02
N ARG A 234 -6.58 -6.55 22.03
CA ARG A 234 -6.51 -5.28 22.75
C ARG A 234 -5.15 -5.02 23.42
N ASN A 235 -4.52 -6.07 23.96
CA ASN A 235 -3.23 -5.90 24.66
C ASN A 235 -2.11 -5.62 23.69
N THR A 236 -2.06 -6.37 22.58
CA THR A 236 -1.09 -6.16 21.49
C THR A 236 -1.28 -4.78 20.87
N GLU A 237 -2.52 -4.38 20.57
CA GLU A 237 -2.82 -3.04 20.06
C GLU A 237 -2.28 -1.94 20.96
N GLN A 238 -2.51 -2.03 22.28
CA GLN A 238 -2.01 -1.03 23.25
C GLN A 238 -0.48 -0.97 23.30
N LYS A 239 0.21 -2.12 23.25
CA LYS A 239 1.68 -2.15 23.21
C LYS A 239 2.20 -1.47 21.94
N ILE A 240 1.61 -1.77 20.79
CA ILE A 240 2.00 -1.18 19.49
C ILE A 240 1.72 0.32 19.47
N LEU A 241 0.58 0.77 19.96
CA LEU A 241 0.28 2.22 20.03
C LEU A 241 1.26 2.96 20.94
N LYS A 242 1.68 2.35 22.08
CA LYS A 242 2.74 2.91 22.93
C LYS A 242 4.08 2.97 22.20
N LEU A 243 4.44 1.92 21.46
CA LEU A 243 5.64 1.93 20.60
C LEU A 243 5.59 3.08 19.60
N LEU A 244 4.49 3.24 18.86
CA LEU A 244 4.32 4.34 17.90
C LEU A 244 4.44 5.71 18.56
N MET A 245 3.89 5.88 19.77
CA MET A 245 4.04 7.12 20.53
C MET A 245 5.50 7.38 20.93
N SER A 246 6.29 6.36 21.26
CA SER A 246 7.71 6.52 21.58
C SER A 246 8.55 6.87 20.35
N LEU A 247 8.07 6.52 19.16
CA LEU A 247 8.77 6.76 17.90
C LEU A 247 8.42 8.10 17.25
N LYS A 248 7.32 8.73 17.67
CA LYS A 248 6.83 9.94 17.01
C LYS A 248 7.86 11.06 16.95
N ASP A 249 8.76 11.19 17.92
CA ASP A 249 9.81 12.22 17.89
C ASP A 249 10.79 12.06 16.72
N LYS A 250 10.87 10.85 16.15
CA LYS A 250 11.77 10.51 15.04
C LYS A 250 11.13 10.65 13.66
N LEU A 251 9.79 10.52 13.58
CA LEU A 251 9.03 10.48 12.31
C LEU A 251 7.64 11.12 12.44
N GLY A 252 7.01 11.45 11.32
CA GLY A 252 5.59 11.79 11.27
C GLY A 252 4.73 10.53 11.13
N ILE A 253 3.54 10.51 11.76
CA ILE A 253 2.63 9.35 11.68
C ILE A 253 1.26 9.81 11.23
N ILE A 254 0.71 9.16 10.20
CA ILE A 254 -0.70 9.30 9.81
C ILE A 254 -1.40 7.97 10.12
N LEU A 255 -2.30 8.00 11.09
CA LEU A 255 -3.12 6.86 11.50
C LEU A 255 -4.53 6.98 10.91
N VAL A 256 -4.92 6.03 10.08
CA VAL A 256 -6.30 5.86 9.64
C VAL A 256 -6.96 4.82 10.53
N THR A 257 -8.05 5.17 11.17
CA THR A 257 -8.81 4.25 12.02
C THR A 257 -10.27 4.66 12.11
N HIS A 258 -11.13 3.69 12.41
CA HIS A 258 -12.50 3.93 12.87
C HIS A 258 -12.63 3.72 14.39
N ARG A 259 -11.53 3.36 15.08
CA ARG A 259 -11.50 3.12 16.52
C ARG A 259 -11.13 4.40 17.26
N VAL A 260 -12.06 4.85 18.06
CA VAL A 260 -11.93 6.06 18.87
C VAL A 260 -10.77 6.01 19.86
N GLN A 261 -10.56 4.84 20.47
CA GLN A 261 -9.50 4.70 21.47
C GLN A 261 -8.11 4.91 20.87
N SER A 262 -7.88 4.44 19.67
CA SER A 262 -6.63 4.66 18.95
C SER A 262 -6.50 6.13 18.51
N ALA A 263 -7.61 6.75 18.06
CA ALA A 263 -7.63 8.15 17.68
C ALA A 263 -7.31 9.11 18.86
N LYS A 264 -7.72 8.76 20.09
CA LYS A 264 -7.43 9.56 21.30
C LYS A 264 -5.95 9.70 21.63
N LEU A 265 -5.11 8.83 21.12
CA LEU A 265 -3.65 8.88 21.31
C LEU A 265 -2.94 9.80 20.31
N SER A 266 -3.65 10.27 19.29
CA SER A 266 -3.09 11.17 18.29
C SER A 266 -3.00 12.60 18.82
N ASP A 267 -2.06 13.38 18.31
CA ASP A 267 -1.92 14.80 18.66
C ASP A 267 -3.04 15.63 18.04
N ARG A 268 -3.47 15.27 16.82
CA ARG A 268 -4.63 15.87 16.13
C ARG A 268 -5.46 14.82 15.41
N ILE A 269 -6.76 15.09 15.36
CA ILE A 269 -7.74 14.28 14.66
C ILE A 269 -8.41 15.12 13.57
N TYR A 270 -8.55 14.54 12.39
CA TYR A 270 -9.35 15.06 11.29
C TYR A 270 -10.52 14.10 11.06
N VAL A 271 -11.74 14.58 11.27
CA VAL A 271 -12.95 13.79 11.04
C VAL A 271 -13.39 13.96 9.60
N ILE A 272 -13.55 12.84 8.89
CA ILE A 272 -13.88 12.83 7.46
C ILE A 272 -15.25 12.20 7.26
N GLU A 273 -16.15 12.96 6.63
CA GLU A 273 -17.50 12.53 6.27
C GLU A 273 -17.81 12.94 4.85
N ASN A 274 -18.35 12.02 4.07
CA ASN A 274 -18.74 12.27 2.68
C ASN A 274 -17.65 12.94 1.82
N GLY A 275 -16.39 12.63 2.12
CA GLY A 275 -15.24 13.16 1.41
C GLY A 275 -14.83 14.59 1.80
N LEU A 276 -15.32 15.11 2.93
CA LEU A 276 -15.00 16.42 3.48
C LEU A 276 -14.41 16.25 4.89
N ILE A 277 -13.54 17.17 5.31
CA ILE A 277 -13.15 17.29 6.72
C ILE A 277 -14.23 18.12 7.41
N THR A 278 -15.03 17.48 8.27
CA THR A 278 -16.12 18.10 9.01
C THR A 278 -15.68 18.66 10.36
N ALA A 279 -14.63 18.09 10.95
CA ALA A 279 -14.06 18.58 12.19
C ALA A 279 -12.55 18.32 12.24
N LYS A 280 -11.82 19.19 12.95
CA LYS A 280 -10.40 19.02 13.24
C LYS A 280 -10.09 19.59 14.61
N GLY A 281 -9.18 18.98 15.33
CA GLY A 281 -8.74 19.47 16.65
C GLY A 281 -7.96 18.40 17.40
N THR A 282 -7.54 18.74 18.61
CA THR A 282 -7.00 17.78 19.55
C THR A 282 -8.10 16.84 20.06
N PRO A 283 -7.80 15.62 20.53
CA PRO A 283 -8.80 14.73 21.11
C PRO A 283 -9.64 15.39 22.21
N GLN A 284 -9.03 16.24 23.03
CA GLN A 284 -9.71 16.95 24.13
C GLN A 284 -10.70 18.02 23.63
N GLU A 285 -10.37 18.73 22.56
CA GLU A 285 -11.25 19.72 21.93
C GLU A 285 -12.45 19.06 21.28
N LEU A 286 -12.23 17.94 20.58
CA LEU A 286 -13.30 17.20 19.91
C LEU A 286 -14.29 16.54 20.89
N ILE A 287 -13.81 16.03 22.03
CA ILE A 287 -14.65 15.52 23.11
C ILE A 287 -15.55 16.63 23.68
N LYS A 288 -15.01 17.82 23.93
CA LYS A 288 -15.76 18.96 24.47
C LYS A 288 -16.84 19.50 23.53
N SER A 289 -16.68 19.33 22.24
CA SER A 289 -17.61 19.83 21.22
C SER A 289 -18.81 18.92 20.96
N ASN A 290 -19.10 17.93 21.82
CA ASN A 290 -20.16 16.92 21.64
C ASN A 290 -20.03 16.12 20.32
N LEU A 291 -18.84 16.00 19.80
CA LEU A 291 -18.53 15.05 18.73
C LEU A 291 -18.49 13.60 19.24
N ASP A 292 -19.06 13.35 20.42
CA ASP A 292 -19.28 12.01 21.00
C ASP A 292 -20.07 11.06 20.08
N LYS A 293 -20.67 11.58 19.01
CA LYS A 293 -21.27 10.73 17.94
C LYS A 293 -20.24 9.99 17.09
N PHE A 294 -18.98 10.44 17.11
CA PHE A 294 -17.86 9.85 16.35
C PHE A 294 -16.76 9.31 17.26
N ILE A 295 -16.96 9.46 18.57
CA ILE A 295 -16.01 9.00 19.58
C ILE A 295 -16.68 7.91 20.42
#